data_d4d3d9b5f818f5c4d54df88a929a35e0
#
_entry.id   d4d3d9b5f818f5c4d54df88a929a35e0
#
_cell.length_a   1.000
_cell.length_b   1.000
_cell.length_c   1.000
_cell.angle_alpha   90.00
_cell.angle_beta   90.00
_cell.angle_gamma   90.00
#
_symmetry.space_group_name_H-M   'P 1'
#
loop_
_entity.id
_entity.type
_entity.pdbx_description
1 polymer ?
#
loop_
_entity_poly.entity_id
_entity_poly.type
_entity_poly.pdbx_seq_one_letter_code
_entity_poly.pdbx_strand_id
1 'polypeptide(L)'
;MVASIATLLTGRLVPKYHAEEANLDALVICPSPLLNDQLIDEACRSRYLISFVNNACLSPQFLVLQPERFFLIDPAFFCDPADRPALGKTIDTVIERIATHTSWPMSVIVPWHYRNSNNAQAMAHNPNVKVVAVPIFNSRGTWLRAKYAGFRNGILNPIYRNVLIAAIFYNIRAQHNRVFIWGAHNTWLKNVSVDMSNQVLHSLQHTETQRFGQPLLNLDGSPTRYHEYLNQLATTFEQHHVLNEFSISQGKKIINVTDDSFIDAYDRCENLDIFRSRSLSVP
;
A
#
# COMPACT_ATOMS: atom_id res chain seq x y z
N MET A 1 13.25 12.12 18.85
CA MET A 1 12.13 12.02 19.82
C MET A 1 11.51 13.40 20.13
N VAL A 2 12.27 14.46 20.41
CA VAL A 2 11.73 15.80 20.76
C VAL A 2 10.96 16.47 19.59
N ALA A 3 11.43 16.35 18.34
CA ALA A 3 10.73 16.90 17.17
C ALA A 3 9.37 16.23 16.92
N SER A 4 9.23 14.94 17.28
CA SER A 4 7.97 14.18 17.12
C SER A 4 6.88 14.65 18.10
N ILE A 5 7.27 15.05 19.32
CA ILE A 5 6.32 15.55 20.33
C ILE A 5 5.80 16.95 19.97
N ALA A 6 6.66 17.81 19.45
CA ALA A 6 6.26 19.16 19.00
C ALA A 6 5.28 19.11 17.83
N THR A 7 5.43 18.13 16.92
CA THR A 7 4.51 17.94 15.78
C THR A 7 3.18 17.33 16.21
N LEU A 8 3.16 16.47 17.23
CA LEU A 8 1.95 15.93 17.86
C LEU A 8 1.10 17.04 18.51
N LEU A 9 1.74 18.04 19.10
CA LEU A 9 1.05 19.17 19.78
C LEU A 9 0.44 20.17 18.80
N THR A 10 0.87 20.20 17.53
CA THR A 10 0.38 21.18 16.54
C THR A 10 -0.83 20.71 15.74
N GLY A 11 -1.33 19.49 15.95
CA GLY A 11 -2.51 18.96 15.23
C GLY A 11 -2.34 18.82 13.71
N ARG A 12 -1.14 19.08 13.17
CA ARG A 12 -0.87 19.10 11.71
C ARG A 12 -0.49 17.75 11.11
N LEU A 13 -0.38 16.69 11.93
CA LEU A 13 0.07 15.37 11.50
C LEU A 13 -1.03 14.46 10.93
N VAL A 14 -2.28 14.83 11.12
CA VAL A 14 -3.39 14.03 10.60
C VAL A 14 -3.90 14.70 9.34
N PRO A 15 -3.79 14.09 8.17
CA PRO A 15 -4.43 14.63 6.98
C PRO A 15 -5.92 14.83 7.26
N LYS A 16 -6.43 16.03 7.01
CA LYS A 16 -7.88 16.25 7.02
C LYS A 16 -8.46 15.57 5.79
N TYR A 17 -9.29 14.59 6.00
CA TYR A 17 -10.01 13.90 4.93
C TYR A 17 -11.20 14.77 4.51
N HIS A 18 -11.46 14.87 3.21
CA HIS A 18 -12.61 15.60 2.71
C HIS A 18 -13.88 14.79 2.99
N ALA A 19 -14.91 15.45 3.51
CA ALA A 19 -16.17 14.79 3.88
C ALA A 19 -16.89 14.14 2.67
N GLU A 20 -16.68 14.68 1.48
CA GLU A 20 -17.25 14.15 0.23
C GLU A 20 -16.66 12.78 -0.15
N GLU A 21 -15.39 12.52 0.21
CA GLU A 21 -14.74 11.24 -0.05
C GLU A 21 -15.26 10.12 0.88
N ALA A 22 -15.81 10.46 2.03
CA ALA A 22 -16.28 9.50 3.03
C ALA A 22 -17.48 8.66 2.58
N ASN A 23 -18.23 9.11 1.59
CA ASN A 23 -19.43 8.41 1.08
C ASN A 23 -19.11 7.33 0.05
N LEU A 24 -17.89 7.32 -0.51
CA LEU A 24 -17.46 6.29 -1.46
C LEU A 24 -16.78 5.13 -0.71
N ASP A 25 -16.97 3.94 -1.24
CA ASP A 25 -16.13 2.81 -0.85
C ASP A 25 -14.71 3.02 -1.42
N ALA A 26 -13.69 2.53 -0.74
CA ALA A 26 -12.33 2.59 -1.24
C ALA A 26 -11.94 1.27 -1.95
N LEU A 27 -11.18 1.37 -3.04
CA LEU A 27 -10.58 0.24 -3.73
C LEU A 27 -9.05 0.40 -3.73
N VAL A 28 -8.35 -0.53 -3.10
CA VAL A 28 -6.89 -0.59 -3.09
C VAL A 28 -6.42 -1.61 -4.11
N ILE A 29 -5.65 -1.16 -5.11
CA ILE A 29 -5.15 -1.97 -6.21
C ILE A 29 -3.65 -2.20 -6.03
N CYS A 30 -3.27 -3.48 -5.94
CA CYS A 30 -1.88 -3.92 -5.85
C CYS A 30 -1.32 -4.29 -7.23
N PRO A 31 0.01 -4.22 -7.43
CA PRO A 31 0.64 -4.75 -8.64
C PRO A 31 0.35 -6.24 -8.78
N SER A 32 -0.36 -6.61 -9.82
CA SER A 32 -0.71 -7.99 -10.13
C SER A 32 -0.59 -8.22 -11.64
N PRO A 33 -0.15 -9.39 -12.11
CA PRO A 33 -0.20 -9.75 -13.53
C PRO A 33 -1.60 -9.58 -14.13
N LEU A 34 -2.66 -9.84 -13.34
CA LEU A 34 -4.05 -9.69 -13.76
C LEU A 34 -4.47 -8.23 -14.00
N LEU A 35 -3.70 -7.26 -13.51
CA LEU A 35 -4.00 -5.84 -13.71
C LEU A 35 -3.96 -5.42 -15.19
N ASN A 36 -3.34 -6.22 -16.05
CA ASN A 36 -3.28 -5.96 -17.49
C ASN A 36 -4.49 -6.52 -18.26
N ASP A 37 -5.28 -7.41 -17.66
CA ASP A 37 -6.31 -8.19 -18.33
C ASP A 37 -7.70 -7.52 -18.37
N GLN A 38 -7.77 -6.21 -18.38
CA GLN A 38 -8.98 -5.39 -18.62
C GLN A 38 -10.17 -5.64 -17.67
N LEU A 39 -9.99 -6.34 -16.56
CA LEU A 39 -11.10 -6.71 -15.66
C LEU A 39 -11.63 -5.55 -14.80
N ILE A 40 -10.90 -4.44 -14.73
CA ILE A 40 -11.34 -3.24 -14.00
C ILE A 40 -11.78 -2.20 -15.01
N ASP A 41 -13.08 -2.07 -15.15
CA ASP A 41 -13.73 -1.10 -16.01
C ASP A 41 -13.57 0.33 -15.49
N GLU A 42 -13.51 1.30 -16.40
CA GLU A 42 -13.54 2.74 -16.09
C GLU A 42 -14.76 3.12 -15.22
N ALA A 43 -15.86 2.39 -15.31
CA ALA A 43 -17.02 2.54 -14.43
C ALA A 43 -16.69 2.39 -12.93
N CYS A 44 -15.57 1.77 -12.56
CA CYS A 44 -15.12 1.69 -11.17
C CYS A 44 -14.83 3.06 -10.57
N ARG A 45 -14.36 4.04 -11.37
CA ARG A 45 -14.07 5.40 -10.93
C ARG A 45 -15.28 6.13 -10.36
N SER A 46 -16.47 5.85 -10.86
CA SER A 46 -17.71 6.48 -10.36
C SER A 46 -18.21 5.87 -9.05
N ARG A 47 -17.65 4.72 -8.62
CA ARG A 47 -18.14 3.95 -7.47
C ARG A 47 -17.16 3.89 -6.31
N TYR A 48 -15.88 3.99 -6.61
CA TYR A 48 -14.79 3.80 -5.64
C TYR A 48 -13.82 4.95 -5.67
N LEU A 49 -13.29 5.29 -4.48
CA LEU A 49 -12.05 6.03 -4.39
C LEU A 49 -10.90 5.04 -4.60
N ILE A 50 -10.16 5.23 -5.69
CA ILE A 50 -9.13 4.29 -6.11
C ILE A 50 -7.78 4.66 -5.51
N SER A 51 -7.12 3.68 -4.91
CA SER A 51 -5.78 3.78 -4.36
C SER A 51 -4.85 2.78 -5.03
N PHE A 52 -3.72 3.23 -5.54
CA PHE A 52 -2.67 2.37 -6.08
C PHE A 52 -1.48 2.29 -5.11
N VAL A 53 -0.70 1.21 -5.21
CA VAL A 53 0.47 0.99 -4.35
C VAL A 53 1.70 0.59 -5.18
N ASN A 54 2.89 1.06 -4.78
CA ASN A 54 4.19 0.68 -5.34
C ASN A 54 4.21 0.72 -6.89
N ASN A 55 4.51 -0.41 -7.53
CA ASN A 55 4.70 -0.50 -8.99
C ASN A 55 3.38 -0.56 -9.79
N ALA A 56 2.21 -0.42 -9.15
CA ALA A 56 0.92 -0.51 -9.84
C ALA A 56 0.75 0.56 -10.93
N CYS A 57 1.43 1.70 -10.82
CA CYS A 57 1.41 2.73 -11.87
C CYS A 57 2.08 2.30 -13.18
N LEU A 58 2.89 1.24 -13.18
CA LEU A 58 3.51 0.72 -14.41
C LEU A 58 2.50 0.01 -15.32
N SER A 59 1.36 -0.41 -14.76
CA SER A 59 0.26 -0.96 -15.54
C SER A 59 -0.40 0.12 -16.43
N PRO A 60 -0.88 -0.25 -17.64
CA PRO A 60 -1.74 0.62 -18.46
C PRO A 60 -2.98 1.12 -17.71
N GLN A 61 -3.50 0.34 -16.77
CA GLN A 61 -4.67 0.67 -15.96
C GLN A 61 -4.47 1.95 -15.11
N PHE A 62 -3.24 2.37 -14.84
CA PHE A 62 -2.96 3.62 -14.13
C PHE A 62 -3.58 4.84 -14.83
N LEU A 63 -3.46 4.91 -16.16
CA LEU A 63 -4.01 6.01 -16.95
C LEU A 63 -5.54 5.91 -17.13
N VAL A 64 -6.08 4.68 -17.14
CA VAL A 64 -7.52 4.42 -17.30
C VAL A 64 -8.25 4.70 -15.99
N LEU A 65 -7.77 4.16 -14.88
CA LEU A 65 -8.41 4.24 -13.59
C LEU A 65 -8.14 5.56 -12.86
N GLN A 66 -7.06 6.28 -13.21
CA GLN A 66 -6.73 7.59 -12.65
C GLN A 66 -6.87 7.65 -11.11
N PRO A 67 -6.06 6.88 -10.35
CA PRO A 67 -6.22 6.77 -8.90
C PRO A 67 -6.11 8.14 -8.21
N GLU A 68 -6.97 8.41 -7.24
CA GLU A 68 -6.92 9.61 -6.42
C GLU A 68 -5.81 9.53 -5.36
N ARG A 69 -5.38 8.32 -5.01
CA ARG A 69 -4.33 8.08 -4.01
C ARG A 69 -3.29 7.10 -4.51
N PHE A 70 -2.04 7.40 -4.21
CA PHE A 70 -0.91 6.55 -4.53
C PHE A 70 -0.02 6.37 -3.30
N PHE A 71 0.31 5.14 -2.92
CA PHE A 71 1.08 4.86 -1.71
C PHE A 71 2.49 4.38 -2.04
N LEU A 72 3.48 5.13 -1.57
CA LEU A 72 4.90 4.79 -1.59
C LEU A 72 5.43 4.83 -0.16
N ILE A 73 5.45 3.69 0.51
CA ILE A 73 5.86 3.59 1.93
C ILE A 73 7.23 2.93 2.09
N ASP A 74 7.65 2.12 1.12
CA ASP A 74 8.93 1.42 1.16
C ASP A 74 10.09 2.43 1.10
N PRO A 75 11.03 2.39 2.05
CA PRO A 75 12.24 3.21 2.04
C PRO A 75 13.03 3.17 0.74
N ALA A 76 13.01 2.04 0.01
CA ALA A 76 13.71 1.88 -1.25
C ALA A 76 13.33 2.94 -2.30
N PHE A 77 12.13 3.50 -2.25
CA PHE A 77 11.72 4.60 -3.15
C PHE A 77 12.41 5.93 -2.86
N PHE A 78 13.07 6.07 -1.71
CA PHE A 78 13.60 7.35 -1.23
C PHE A 78 15.10 7.32 -0.90
N CYS A 79 15.73 6.14 -0.92
CA CYS A 79 17.16 5.98 -0.76
C CYS A 79 17.93 6.42 -2.01
N ASP A 80 19.23 6.68 -1.88
CA ASP A 80 20.10 6.97 -3.00
C ASP A 80 20.09 5.79 -4.00
N PRO A 81 20.04 6.04 -5.32
CA PRO A 81 20.17 5.01 -6.34
C PRO A 81 21.40 4.10 -6.17
N ALA A 82 22.51 4.65 -5.64
CA ALA A 82 23.72 3.88 -5.37
C ALA A 82 23.53 2.78 -4.29
N ASP A 83 22.60 3.02 -3.35
CA ASP A 83 22.31 2.07 -2.26
C ASP A 83 21.33 0.95 -2.68
N ARG A 84 20.82 1.00 -3.92
CA ARG A 84 19.77 0.07 -4.40
C ARG A 84 19.93 -0.32 -5.89
N PRO A 85 21.11 -0.78 -6.34
CA PRO A 85 21.39 -0.96 -7.77
C PRO A 85 20.41 -1.93 -8.45
N ALA A 86 19.93 -2.94 -7.74
CA ALA A 86 18.99 -3.94 -8.28
C ALA A 86 17.56 -3.40 -8.52
N LEU A 87 17.15 -2.34 -7.81
CA LEU A 87 15.80 -1.76 -7.87
C LEU A 87 15.76 -0.39 -8.56
N GLY A 88 16.92 0.27 -8.73
CA GLY A 88 17.04 1.65 -9.14
C GLY A 88 16.20 1.97 -10.38
N LYS A 89 16.41 1.23 -11.47
CA LYS A 89 15.71 1.45 -12.73
C LYS A 89 14.18 1.36 -12.62
N THR A 90 13.66 0.38 -11.88
CA THR A 90 12.21 0.23 -11.68
C THR A 90 11.65 1.39 -10.85
N ILE A 91 12.36 1.81 -9.81
CA ILE A 91 11.95 2.92 -8.97
C ILE A 91 11.95 4.23 -9.75
N ASP A 92 13.00 4.49 -10.53
CA ASP A 92 13.09 5.70 -11.35
C ASP A 92 11.95 5.76 -12.37
N THR A 93 11.59 4.62 -12.98
CA THR A 93 10.43 4.54 -13.88
C THR A 93 9.11 4.83 -13.15
N VAL A 94 8.93 4.35 -11.91
CA VAL A 94 7.75 4.66 -11.10
C VAL A 94 7.65 6.14 -10.80
N ILE A 95 8.75 6.75 -10.35
CA ILE A 95 8.79 8.18 -10.01
C ILE A 95 8.54 9.04 -11.26
N GLU A 96 9.22 8.73 -12.37
CA GLU A 96 9.02 9.40 -13.65
C GLU A 96 7.56 9.30 -14.11
N ARG A 97 6.97 8.11 -14.06
CA ARG A 97 5.59 7.91 -14.49
C ARG A 97 4.59 8.72 -13.67
N ILE A 98 4.76 8.77 -12.36
CA ILE A 98 3.94 9.62 -11.48
C ILE A 98 4.14 11.10 -11.82
N ALA A 99 5.40 11.54 -11.96
CA ALA A 99 5.74 12.94 -12.18
C ALA A 99 5.29 13.47 -13.56
N THR A 100 5.31 12.62 -14.61
CA THR A 100 5.10 13.09 -15.99
C THR A 100 3.77 12.69 -16.61
N HIS A 101 3.16 11.57 -16.17
CA HIS A 101 1.95 11.04 -16.78
C HIS A 101 0.66 11.30 -15.98
N THR A 102 0.76 11.83 -14.76
CA THR A 102 -0.43 12.17 -13.96
C THR A 102 -1.03 13.49 -14.44
N SER A 103 -2.19 13.43 -15.08
CA SER A 103 -2.94 14.59 -15.57
C SER A 103 -4.21 14.89 -14.78
N TRP A 104 -4.44 14.18 -13.68
CA TRP A 104 -5.59 14.31 -12.78
C TRP A 104 -5.12 14.58 -11.34
N PRO A 105 -5.96 15.16 -10.47
CA PRO A 105 -5.62 15.37 -9.07
C PRO A 105 -5.32 14.05 -8.35
N MET A 106 -4.09 13.86 -7.86
CA MET A 106 -3.66 12.67 -7.16
C MET A 106 -2.85 13.02 -5.90
N SER A 107 -3.13 12.34 -4.80
CA SER A 107 -2.35 12.42 -3.56
C SER A 107 -1.35 11.28 -3.50
N VAL A 108 -0.06 11.57 -3.44
CA VAL A 108 1.01 10.58 -3.21
C VAL A 108 1.37 10.56 -1.74
N ILE A 109 1.07 9.43 -1.08
CA ILE A 109 1.27 9.24 0.35
C ILE A 109 2.65 8.66 0.60
N VAL A 110 3.48 9.40 1.34
CA VAL A 110 4.88 9.05 1.63
C VAL A 110 5.16 9.10 3.14
N PRO A 111 6.17 8.37 3.67
CA PRO A 111 6.58 8.52 5.04
C PRO A 111 7.09 9.93 5.35
N TRP A 112 6.76 10.45 6.53
CA TRP A 112 7.10 11.82 6.95
C TRP A 112 8.58 12.16 6.78
N HIS A 113 9.49 11.23 7.10
CA HIS A 113 10.94 11.50 7.00
C HIS A 113 11.44 11.59 5.56
N TYR A 114 10.70 11.09 4.59
CA TYR A 114 11.07 11.15 3.17
C TYR A 114 10.35 12.26 2.38
N ARG A 115 9.54 13.08 3.03
CA ARG A 115 8.76 14.14 2.37
C ARG A 115 9.58 15.16 1.56
N ASN A 116 10.85 15.33 1.93
CA ASN A 116 11.80 16.25 1.28
C ASN A 116 12.86 15.52 0.44
N SER A 117 12.71 14.21 0.21
CA SER A 117 13.64 13.46 -0.65
C SER A 117 13.54 13.93 -2.10
N ASN A 118 14.61 13.68 -2.89
CA ASN A 118 14.65 14.06 -4.29
C ASN A 118 13.44 13.49 -5.08
N ASN A 119 13.08 12.23 -4.81
CA ASN A 119 11.95 11.59 -5.47
C ASN A 119 10.60 12.20 -5.06
N ALA A 120 10.42 12.55 -3.78
CA ALA A 120 9.21 13.26 -3.35
C ALA A 120 9.09 14.65 -3.98
N GLN A 121 10.21 15.38 -4.11
CA GLN A 121 10.24 16.67 -4.79
C GLN A 121 9.98 16.52 -6.29
N ALA A 122 10.59 15.54 -6.97
CA ALA A 122 10.36 15.27 -8.38
C ALA A 122 8.87 15.04 -8.69
N MET A 123 8.18 14.25 -7.86
CA MET A 123 6.73 14.05 -8.01
C MET A 123 5.93 15.34 -7.74
N ALA A 124 6.34 16.13 -6.75
CA ALA A 124 5.65 17.36 -6.36
C ALA A 124 5.78 18.50 -7.40
N HIS A 125 6.71 18.39 -8.37
CA HIS A 125 6.79 19.34 -9.50
C HIS A 125 5.59 19.23 -10.46
N ASN A 126 4.88 18.11 -10.48
CA ASN A 126 3.65 17.99 -11.24
C ASN A 126 2.51 18.70 -10.48
N PRO A 127 1.84 19.71 -11.07
CA PRO A 127 0.78 20.48 -10.39
C PRO A 127 -0.44 19.64 -10.02
N ASN A 128 -0.63 18.48 -10.63
CA ASN A 128 -1.72 17.55 -10.31
C ASN A 128 -1.34 16.60 -9.16
N VAL A 129 -0.08 16.56 -8.74
CA VAL A 129 0.41 15.64 -7.71
C VAL A 129 0.62 16.37 -6.39
N LYS A 130 -0.11 15.95 -5.36
CA LYS A 130 0.07 16.43 -3.99
C LYS A 130 0.79 15.40 -3.14
N VAL A 131 2.02 15.67 -2.74
CA VAL A 131 2.75 14.81 -1.79
C VAL A 131 2.21 14.99 -0.39
N VAL A 132 1.70 13.92 0.21
CA VAL A 132 1.11 13.88 1.56
C VAL A 132 2.00 13.04 2.47
N ALA A 133 2.62 13.69 3.45
CA ALA A 133 3.48 13.02 4.40
C ALA A 133 2.68 12.42 5.57
N VAL A 134 2.89 11.14 5.86
CA VAL A 134 2.25 10.46 6.98
C VAL A 134 3.27 10.00 8.02
N PRO A 135 2.96 10.13 9.32
CA PRO A 135 3.84 9.63 10.36
C PRO A 135 3.86 8.10 10.35
N ILE A 136 5.01 7.51 10.71
CA ILE A 136 5.15 6.07 10.92
C ILE A 136 5.60 5.83 12.36
N PHE A 137 4.64 5.61 13.25
CA PHE A 137 4.88 5.27 14.65
C PHE A 137 4.34 3.88 14.96
N ASN A 138 5.25 2.91 15.06
CA ASN A 138 4.89 1.53 15.30
C ASN A 138 4.25 1.33 16.68
N SER A 139 3.21 0.50 16.74
CA SER A 139 2.43 0.20 17.95
C SER A 139 2.89 -1.04 18.71
N ARG A 140 4.17 -1.45 18.59
CA ARG A 140 4.69 -2.63 19.31
C ARG A 140 4.49 -2.50 20.81
N GLY A 141 4.01 -3.59 21.45
CA GLY A 141 3.90 -3.67 22.90
C GLY A 141 2.82 -2.81 23.53
N THR A 142 1.97 -2.14 22.75
CA THR A 142 0.89 -1.28 23.27
C THR A 142 -0.36 -2.13 23.61
N TRP A 143 -1.03 -1.82 24.71
CA TRP A 143 -2.33 -2.42 25.04
C TRP A 143 -3.34 -2.18 23.94
N LEU A 144 -4.20 -3.18 23.67
CA LEU A 144 -5.13 -3.17 22.54
C LEU A 144 -6.02 -1.90 22.49
N ARG A 145 -6.60 -1.52 23.64
CA ARG A 145 -7.44 -0.31 23.72
C ARG A 145 -6.67 0.98 23.45
N ALA A 146 -5.45 1.12 23.99
CA ALA A 146 -4.59 2.26 23.76
C ALA A 146 -4.09 2.28 22.30
N LYS A 147 -3.80 1.10 21.73
CA LYS A 147 -3.44 0.94 20.32
C LYS A 147 -4.55 1.47 19.40
N TYR A 148 -5.79 1.05 19.58
CA TYR A 148 -6.91 1.49 18.73
C TYR A 148 -7.28 2.95 18.95
N ALA A 149 -7.15 3.48 20.16
CA ALA A 149 -7.28 4.92 20.40
C ALA A 149 -6.18 5.70 19.66
N GLY A 150 -4.93 5.22 19.70
CA GLY A 150 -3.83 5.77 18.95
C GLY A 150 -4.04 5.71 17.44
N PHE A 151 -4.61 4.62 16.91
CA PHE A 151 -4.96 4.47 15.50
C PHE A 151 -6.02 5.47 15.06
N ARG A 152 -7.11 5.61 15.84
CA ARG A 152 -8.17 6.60 15.56
C ARG A 152 -7.63 8.02 15.47
N ASN A 153 -6.77 8.38 16.39
CA ASN A 153 -6.20 9.73 16.48
C ASN A 153 -4.97 9.94 15.56
N GLY A 154 -4.50 8.91 14.84
CA GLY A 154 -3.33 8.98 13.96
C GLY A 154 -2.00 9.13 14.69
N ILE A 155 -1.97 8.89 16.02
CA ILE A 155 -0.75 8.92 16.84
C ILE A 155 0.05 7.63 16.65
N LEU A 156 -0.64 6.50 16.49
CA LEU A 156 -0.04 5.18 16.24
C LEU A 156 -0.49 4.63 14.89
N ASN A 157 0.34 3.75 14.35
CA ASN A 157 0.08 3.04 13.11
C ASN A 157 0.29 1.53 13.31
N PRO A 158 -0.36 0.68 12.51
CA PRO A 158 0.07 -0.71 12.35
C PRO A 158 1.54 -0.79 11.94
N ILE A 159 2.15 -1.95 12.10
CA ILE A 159 3.52 -2.15 11.61
C ILE A 159 3.47 -2.31 10.09
N TYR A 160 3.92 -1.31 9.37
CA TYR A 160 3.94 -1.31 7.90
C TYR A 160 5.09 -2.20 7.39
N ARG A 161 4.85 -3.51 7.31
CA ARG A 161 5.76 -4.48 6.68
C ARG A 161 5.54 -4.58 5.17
N ASN A 162 4.37 -4.16 4.70
CA ASN A 162 4.10 -3.93 3.30
C ASN A 162 3.24 -2.67 3.12
N VAL A 163 3.24 -2.13 1.91
CA VAL A 163 2.52 -0.90 1.57
C VAL A 163 0.99 -1.06 1.66
N LEU A 164 0.48 -2.27 1.42
CA LEU A 164 -0.95 -2.57 1.47
C LEU A 164 -1.54 -2.29 2.86
N ILE A 165 -0.82 -2.65 3.93
CA ILE A 165 -1.23 -2.36 5.31
C ILE A 165 -1.42 -0.86 5.53
N ALA A 166 -0.49 -0.05 5.01
CA ALA A 166 -0.58 1.41 5.10
C ALA A 166 -1.76 1.96 4.29
N ALA A 167 -1.96 1.45 3.07
CA ALA A 167 -3.07 1.88 2.20
C ALA A 167 -4.44 1.55 2.81
N ILE A 168 -4.62 0.33 3.34
CA ILE A 168 -5.85 -0.07 4.02
C ILE A 168 -6.09 0.81 5.25
N PHE A 169 -5.08 0.95 6.11
CA PHE A 169 -5.19 1.75 7.33
C PHE A 169 -5.57 3.20 7.04
N TYR A 170 -4.94 3.82 6.03
CA TYR A 170 -5.24 5.17 5.61
C TYR A 170 -6.71 5.29 5.15
N ASN A 171 -7.19 4.36 4.32
CA ASN A 171 -8.56 4.38 3.81
C ASN A 171 -9.60 4.15 4.92
N ILE A 172 -9.33 3.27 5.91
CA ILE A 172 -10.20 3.13 7.10
C ILE A 172 -10.29 4.46 7.86
N ARG A 173 -9.17 5.15 8.05
CA ARG A 173 -9.15 6.44 8.74
C ARG A 173 -9.79 7.57 7.94
N ALA A 174 -9.77 7.50 6.61
CA ALA A 174 -10.46 8.42 5.70
C ALA A 174 -11.99 8.27 5.72
N GLN A 175 -12.52 7.46 6.67
CA GLN A 175 -13.97 7.29 6.93
C GLN A 175 -14.71 6.49 5.86
N HIS A 176 -14.05 5.80 4.94
CA HIS A 176 -14.72 4.86 4.04
C HIS A 176 -15.38 3.73 4.81
N ASN A 177 -16.61 3.36 4.44
CA ASN A 177 -17.36 2.30 5.12
C ASN A 177 -16.84 0.92 4.75
N ARG A 178 -16.42 0.74 3.51
CA ARG A 178 -15.82 -0.50 2.99
C ARG A 178 -14.51 -0.20 2.27
N VAL A 179 -13.52 -1.04 2.49
CA VAL A 179 -12.24 -1.02 1.79
C VAL A 179 -12.07 -2.34 1.06
N PHE A 180 -12.12 -2.30 -0.25
CA PHE A 180 -11.87 -3.45 -1.11
C PHE A 180 -10.39 -3.52 -1.46
N ILE A 181 -9.82 -4.73 -1.47
CA ILE A 181 -8.44 -4.95 -1.90
C ILE A 181 -8.40 -5.92 -3.07
N TRP A 182 -7.68 -5.56 -4.12
CA TRP A 182 -7.56 -6.34 -5.34
C TRP A 182 -6.10 -6.50 -5.77
N GLY A 183 -5.73 -7.67 -6.30
CA GLY A 183 -4.36 -7.99 -6.71
C GLY A 183 -3.40 -8.26 -5.55
N ALA A 184 -3.93 -8.41 -4.33
CA ALA A 184 -3.16 -8.63 -3.10
C ALA A 184 -2.94 -10.13 -2.84
N HIS A 185 -2.17 -10.80 -3.71
CA HIS A 185 -1.96 -12.25 -3.60
C HIS A 185 -1.19 -12.65 -2.34
N ASN A 186 -0.13 -11.93 -1.99
CA ASN A 186 0.75 -12.21 -0.85
C ASN A 186 1.27 -13.67 -0.82
N THR A 187 1.40 -14.29 -1.99
CA THR A 187 1.80 -15.69 -2.19
C THR A 187 3.32 -15.87 -2.17
N TRP A 188 4.04 -14.99 -1.54
CA TRP A 188 5.52 -14.95 -1.54
C TRP A 188 6.17 -16.26 -1.12
N LEU A 189 5.57 -17.00 -0.18
CA LEU A 189 6.10 -18.29 0.27
C LEU A 189 6.15 -19.35 -0.85
N LYS A 190 5.29 -19.25 -1.87
CA LYS A 190 5.31 -20.18 -3.00
C LYS A 190 6.61 -20.12 -3.81
N ASN A 191 7.32 -19.01 -3.73
CA ASN A 191 8.44 -18.68 -4.61
C ASN A 191 9.76 -18.50 -3.85
N VAL A 192 9.90 -19.11 -2.68
CA VAL A 192 11.10 -19.03 -1.84
C VAL A 192 11.81 -20.37 -1.81
N SER A 193 13.13 -20.34 -1.96
CA SER A 193 14.00 -21.48 -1.78
C SER A 193 15.28 -21.08 -1.04
N VAL A 194 16.03 -22.06 -0.59
CA VAL A 194 17.37 -21.87 -0.04
C VAL A 194 18.33 -22.64 -0.92
N ASP A 195 19.39 -21.99 -1.40
CA ASP A 195 20.39 -22.60 -2.28
C ASP A 195 21.47 -23.36 -1.48
N MET A 196 22.39 -23.98 -2.21
CA MET A 196 23.53 -24.74 -1.62
C MET A 196 24.51 -23.84 -0.84
N SER A 197 24.45 -22.53 -1.03
CA SER A 197 25.25 -21.52 -0.30
C SER A 197 24.50 -20.97 0.92
N ASN A 198 23.37 -21.57 1.30
CA ASN A 198 22.47 -21.11 2.37
C ASN A 198 21.93 -19.69 2.14
N GLN A 199 21.80 -19.26 0.89
CA GLN A 199 21.14 -18.00 0.55
C GLN A 199 19.64 -18.23 0.33
N VAL A 200 18.82 -17.35 0.88
CA VAL A 200 17.39 -17.31 0.61
C VAL A 200 17.19 -16.67 -0.75
N LEU A 201 16.62 -17.42 -1.67
CA LEU A 201 16.29 -16.97 -3.01
C LEU A 201 14.78 -16.70 -3.10
N HIS A 202 14.44 -15.63 -3.77
CA HIS A 202 13.05 -15.26 -3.99
C HIS A 202 12.81 -15.05 -5.49
N SER A 203 11.70 -15.59 -5.98
CA SER A 203 11.23 -15.35 -7.34
C SER A 203 9.97 -14.49 -7.29
N LEU A 204 10.07 -13.25 -7.75
CA LEU A 204 8.95 -12.32 -7.82
C LEU A 204 8.35 -12.35 -9.22
N GLN A 205 7.05 -12.53 -9.29
CA GLN A 205 6.25 -12.30 -10.49
C GLN A 205 5.36 -11.08 -10.25
N HIS A 206 5.78 -9.93 -10.74
CA HIS A 206 4.96 -8.74 -10.86
C HIS A 206 4.61 -8.50 -12.32
N THR A 207 3.61 -7.68 -12.58
CA THR A 207 3.11 -7.33 -13.92
C THR A 207 4.21 -7.02 -14.93
N GLU A 208 5.32 -6.42 -14.49
CA GLU A 208 6.37 -5.90 -15.38
C GLU A 208 7.77 -6.40 -15.03
N THR A 209 7.95 -7.09 -13.91
CA THR A 209 9.26 -7.60 -13.49
C THR A 209 9.16 -9.04 -13.04
N GLN A 210 9.64 -9.95 -13.87
CA GLN A 210 9.90 -11.32 -13.45
C GLN A 210 11.34 -11.42 -12.97
N ARG A 211 11.52 -11.78 -11.71
CA ARG A 211 12.85 -12.05 -11.11
C ARG A 211 12.86 -13.47 -10.59
N PHE A 212 13.72 -14.29 -11.14
CA PHE A 212 13.88 -15.70 -10.73
C PHE A 212 15.15 -15.85 -9.91
N GLY A 213 15.05 -16.54 -8.76
CA GLY A 213 16.18 -16.96 -7.97
C GLY A 213 17.11 -15.83 -7.50
N GLN A 214 16.58 -14.66 -7.22
CA GLN A 214 17.40 -13.55 -6.74
C GLN A 214 17.61 -13.67 -5.23
N PRO A 215 18.84 -13.45 -4.72
CA PRO A 215 19.10 -13.40 -3.29
C PRO A 215 18.22 -12.35 -2.60
N LEU A 216 17.62 -12.74 -1.49
CA LEU A 216 16.89 -11.83 -0.64
C LEU A 216 17.88 -11.12 0.28
N LEU A 217 18.00 -9.80 0.12
CA LEU A 217 18.92 -8.98 0.89
C LEU A 217 18.19 -8.06 1.84
N ASN A 218 18.79 -7.80 2.99
CA ASN A 218 18.40 -6.73 3.90
C ASN A 218 18.76 -5.36 3.30
N LEU A 219 18.27 -4.27 3.89
CA LEU A 219 18.56 -2.90 3.43
C LEU A 219 20.05 -2.55 3.44
N ASP A 220 20.83 -3.16 4.33
CA ASP A 220 22.29 -3.00 4.44
C ASP A 220 23.07 -3.87 3.46
N GLY A 221 22.39 -4.61 2.57
CA GLY A 221 22.98 -5.51 1.59
C GLY A 221 23.36 -6.88 2.16
N SER A 222 23.19 -7.15 3.45
CA SER A 222 23.45 -8.46 4.05
C SER A 222 22.40 -9.48 3.61
N PRO A 223 22.76 -10.78 3.45
CA PRO A 223 21.79 -11.82 3.11
C PRO A 223 20.73 -11.99 4.20
N THR A 224 19.46 -11.97 3.82
CA THR A 224 18.35 -12.28 4.74
C THR A 224 18.38 -13.77 5.10
N ARG A 225 18.27 -14.12 6.38
CA ARG A 225 18.14 -15.50 6.83
C ARG A 225 16.70 -15.98 6.70
N TYR A 226 16.50 -17.29 6.47
CA TYR A 226 15.17 -17.86 6.23
C TYR A 226 14.21 -17.61 7.39
N HIS A 227 14.67 -17.77 8.65
CA HIS A 227 13.84 -17.50 9.82
C HIS A 227 13.47 -16.01 9.96
N GLU A 228 14.35 -15.08 9.55
CA GLU A 228 14.06 -13.64 9.54
C GLU A 228 12.99 -13.32 8.52
N TYR A 229 13.07 -13.93 7.34
CA TYR A 229 12.04 -13.81 6.30
C TYR A 229 10.68 -14.33 6.78
N LEU A 230 10.64 -15.52 7.41
CA LEU A 230 9.41 -16.06 7.98
C LEU A 230 8.82 -15.14 9.06
N ASN A 231 9.65 -14.56 9.92
CA ASN A 231 9.20 -13.61 10.94
C ASN A 231 8.63 -12.31 10.32
N GLN A 232 9.21 -11.86 9.21
CA GLN A 232 8.68 -10.70 8.47
C GLN A 232 7.31 -11.02 7.87
N LEU A 233 7.13 -12.19 7.29
CA LEU A 233 5.85 -12.63 6.74
C LEU A 233 4.80 -12.83 7.84
N ALA A 234 5.15 -13.52 8.93
CA ALA A 234 4.27 -13.71 10.08
C ALA A 234 3.77 -12.37 10.63
N THR A 235 4.69 -11.40 10.80
CA THR A 235 4.31 -10.05 11.21
C THR A 235 3.38 -9.38 10.19
N THR A 236 3.60 -9.57 8.90
CA THR A 236 2.75 -8.99 7.85
C THR A 236 1.33 -9.52 7.94
N PHE A 237 1.17 -10.84 8.03
CA PHE A 237 -0.17 -11.46 8.15
C PHE A 237 -0.85 -11.09 9.49
N GLU A 238 -0.12 -11.06 10.60
CA GLU A 238 -0.63 -10.57 11.89
C GLU A 238 -1.19 -9.15 11.78
N GLN A 239 -0.50 -8.26 11.05
CA GLN A 239 -0.97 -6.89 10.90
C GLN A 239 -2.25 -6.78 10.07
N HIS A 240 -2.53 -7.70 9.16
CA HIS A 240 -3.82 -7.77 8.48
C HIS A 240 -4.95 -8.13 9.47
N HIS A 241 -4.73 -9.06 10.40
CA HIS A 241 -5.70 -9.35 11.48
C HIS A 241 -5.93 -8.13 12.38
N VAL A 242 -4.85 -7.45 12.80
CA VAL A 242 -4.95 -6.21 13.60
C VAL A 242 -5.77 -5.13 12.88
N LEU A 243 -5.61 -5.00 11.56
CA LEU A 243 -6.40 -4.06 10.75
C LEU A 243 -7.86 -4.46 10.68
N ASN A 244 -8.15 -5.75 10.53
CA ASN A 244 -9.52 -6.24 10.49
C ASN A 244 -10.26 -5.96 11.81
N GLU A 245 -9.65 -6.31 12.94
CA GLU A 245 -10.20 -6.01 14.27
C GLU A 245 -10.40 -4.51 14.48
N PHE A 246 -9.43 -3.69 14.05
CA PHE A 246 -9.56 -2.24 14.11
C PHE A 246 -10.72 -1.76 13.25
N SER A 247 -10.87 -2.23 12.01
CA SER A 247 -11.95 -1.83 11.11
C SER A 247 -13.33 -2.19 11.69
N ILE A 248 -13.49 -3.39 12.22
CA ILE A 248 -14.71 -3.84 12.91
C ILE A 248 -15.02 -2.93 14.09
N SER A 249 -14.02 -2.55 14.89
CA SER A 249 -14.20 -1.63 16.01
C SER A 249 -14.66 -0.23 15.61
N GLN A 250 -14.52 0.12 14.32
CA GLN A 250 -14.99 1.38 13.73
C GLN A 250 -16.33 1.22 12.95
N GLY A 251 -16.95 0.02 12.99
CA GLY A 251 -18.14 -0.29 12.20
C GLY A 251 -17.90 -0.38 10.70
N LYS A 252 -16.66 -0.70 10.29
CA LYS A 252 -16.22 -0.73 8.90
C LYS A 252 -15.82 -2.14 8.48
N LYS A 253 -15.71 -2.37 7.17
CA LYS A 253 -15.34 -3.66 6.60
C LYS A 253 -14.16 -3.55 5.64
N ILE A 254 -13.29 -4.56 5.68
CA ILE A 254 -12.27 -4.80 4.68
C ILE A 254 -12.69 -6.06 3.92
N ILE A 255 -12.65 -6.02 2.59
CA ILE A 255 -13.09 -7.12 1.72
C ILE A 255 -11.97 -7.44 0.74
N ASN A 256 -11.50 -8.67 0.78
CA ASN A 256 -10.49 -9.15 -0.16
C ASN A 256 -11.18 -9.78 -1.38
N VAL A 257 -11.03 -9.11 -2.53
CA VAL A 257 -11.56 -9.55 -3.83
C VAL A 257 -10.48 -10.17 -4.73
N THR A 258 -9.35 -10.56 -4.14
CA THR A 258 -8.26 -11.26 -4.84
C THR A 258 -8.47 -12.76 -4.74
N ASP A 259 -8.63 -13.46 -5.88
CA ASP A 259 -8.97 -14.88 -5.90
C ASP A 259 -7.92 -15.78 -5.22
N ASP A 260 -6.66 -15.68 -5.61
CA ASP A 260 -5.54 -16.49 -5.07
C ASP A 260 -4.73 -15.69 -4.04
N SER A 261 -5.33 -15.29 -2.93
CA SER A 261 -4.67 -14.53 -1.88
C SER A 261 -4.42 -15.36 -0.63
N PHE A 262 -3.24 -15.22 -0.03
CA PHE A 262 -2.91 -15.82 1.26
C PHE A 262 -3.35 -14.95 2.45
N ILE A 263 -3.91 -13.76 2.21
CA ILE A 263 -4.47 -12.94 3.27
C ILE A 263 -5.81 -13.53 3.68
N ASP A 264 -5.88 -14.11 4.88
CA ASP A 264 -7.04 -14.78 5.47
C ASP A 264 -7.78 -13.92 6.50
N ALA A 265 -7.29 -12.73 6.77
CA ALA A 265 -7.79 -11.84 7.81
C ALA A 265 -9.13 -11.15 7.45
N TYR A 266 -9.54 -11.14 6.20
CA TYR A 266 -10.66 -10.34 5.70
C TYR A 266 -11.76 -11.18 5.09
N ASP A 267 -12.99 -10.65 5.11
CA ASP A 267 -14.08 -11.23 4.33
C ASP A 267 -13.67 -11.35 2.87
N ARG A 268 -14.07 -12.46 2.23
CA ARG A 268 -13.84 -12.69 0.80
C ARG A 268 -15.10 -12.50 0.00
N CYS A 269 -14.94 -11.99 -1.20
CA CYS A 269 -16.00 -11.95 -2.18
C CYS A 269 -15.44 -12.36 -3.53
N GLU A 270 -16.18 -13.18 -4.26
CA GLU A 270 -15.81 -13.58 -5.60
C GLU A 270 -15.78 -12.37 -6.53
N ASN A 271 -14.72 -12.26 -7.26
CA ASN A 271 -14.07 -11.14 -7.89
C ASN A 271 -14.97 -10.18 -8.69
N LEU A 272 -15.98 -10.67 -9.38
CA LEU A 272 -16.70 -9.87 -10.39
C LEU A 272 -18.08 -9.40 -9.94
N ASP A 273 -18.67 -10.05 -8.95
CA ASP A 273 -20.05 -9.76 -8.55
C ASP A 273 -20.18 -8.41 -7.84
N ILE A 274 -19.13 -7.96 -7.12
CA ILE A 274 -19.13 -6.62 -6.50
C ILE A 274 -19.18 -5.51 -7.55
N PHE A 275 -18.50 -5.69 -8.67
CA PHE A 275 -18.49 -4.70 -9.74
C PHE A 275 -19.74 -4.77 -10.62
N ARG A 276 -20.38 -5.95 -10.73
CA ARG A 276 -21.59 -6.19 -11.53
C ARG A 276 -22.90 -5.95 -10.75
N SER A 277 -22.97 -6.30 -9.46
CA SER A 277 -24.22 -6.28 -8.70
C SER A 277 -24.80 -4.88 -8.44
N ARG A 278 -23.96 -3.83 -8.46
CA ARG A 278 -24.44 -2.44 -8.33
C ARG A 278 -24.97 -1.84 -9.64
N SER A 279 -24.76 -2.47 -10.79
CA SER A 279 -25.34 -2.00 -12.06
C SER A 279 -26.84 -2.33 -12.20
N LEU A 280 -27.40 -3.16 -11.31
CA LEU A 280 -28.80 -3.62 -11.36
C LEU A 280 -29.72 -2.92 -10.35
N SER A 281 -29.24 -1.97 -9.56
CA SER A 281 -30.03 -1.28 -8.53
C SER A 281 -29.97 0.25 -8.63
N VAL A 282 -30.15 0.77 -9.84
CA VAL A 282 -30.59 2.17 -10.01
C VAL A 282 -32.01 2.12 -10.57
N PRO A 283 -33.02 2.55 -9.82
CA PRO A 283 -34.40 2.66 -10.31
C PRO A 283 -34.52 3.75 -11.38
#